data_67a96feb7d8cb3db976cfe9da0b9bb63
#
_entry.id   67a96feb7d8cb3db976cfe9da0b9bb63
#
_cell.length_a   1.000
_cell.length_b   1.000
_cell.length_c   1.000
_cell.angle_alpha   90.00
_cell.angle_beta   90.00
_cell.angle_gamma   90.00
#
_symmetry.space_group_name_H-M   'P 1'
#
loop_
_entity.id
_entity.type
_entity.pdbx_description
1 polymer ?
#
loop_
_entity_poly.entity_id
_entity_poly.type
_entity_poly.pdbx_seq_one_letter_code
_entity_poly.pdbx_strand_id
1 'polypeptide(L)'
;MLAVRDSARAHAFDHYLAALLAPREYRADLIALAAFLGEIERIPLLVNDAALGEIRIRWWLDWLEEVDGQGRSGNPVADVFADVIRRRRLPVELLADLVEARAFEFYAHPFADKPSFHDYLYKTGGASALLAAQVLGRCQADGDGEDKMRALGCAYGAARQLLRLPHLASRGRWTLTSGEVEVEASALLHQAERERADARRSEAIVEAWRLLKKARDLLGQDVPDAFRMGAGLPAALTEPYLLALEQQEDWLTEAADIAPLKRVWRLWRAQRTGRP
;
A
#
# COMPACT_ATOMS: atom_id res chain seq x y z
N MET A 1 -12.54 17.64 -7.70
CA MET A 1 -12.17 16.46 -8.54
C MET A 1 -10.80 16.57 -9.23
N LEU A 2 -10.39 17.71 -9.84
CA LEU A 2 -9.04 17.81 -10.47
C LEU A 2 -7.93 17.59 -9.45
N ALA A 3 -7.91 18.31 -8.34
CA ALA A 3 -6.89 18.16 -7.28
C ALA A 3 -6.80 16.73 -6.74
N VAL A 4 -7.95 16.04 -6.56
CA VAL A 4 -7.99 14.65 -6.08
C VAL A 4 -7.37 13.69 -7.11
N ARG A 5 -7.68 13.89 -8.39
CA ARG A 5 -7.09 13.10 -9.47
C ARG A 5 -5.58 13.32 -9.57
N ASP A 6 -5.14 14.57 -9.42
CA ASP A 6 -3.72 14.92 -9.48
C ASP A 6 -2.96 14.32 -8.27
N SER A 7 -3.56 14.35 -7.05
CA SER A 7 -3.02 13.68 -5.86
C SER A 7 -2.92 12.17 -6.07
N ALA A 8 -4.00 11.50 -6.54
CA ALA A 8 -3.97 10.06 -6.82
C ALA A 8 -2.88 9.69 -7.83
N ARG A 9 -2.76 10.48 -8.91
CA ARG A 9 -1.74 10.26 -9.95
C ARG A 9 -0.32 10.45 -9.42
N ALA A 10 -0.10 11.44 -8.56
CA ALA A 10 1.22 11.77 -8.04
C ALA A 10 1.68 10.80 -6.93
N HIS A 11 0.75 10.34 -6.06
CA HIS A 11 1.11 9.66 -4.82
C HIS A 11 0.66 8.20 -4.73
N ALA A 12 -0.29 7.77 -5.60
CA ALA A 12 -0.80 6.41 -5.65
C ALA A 12 -0.98 5.93 -7.11
N PHE A 13 0.06 6.09 -7.93
CA PHE A 13 -0.03 5.94 -9.38
C PHE A 13 -0.56 4.57 -9.83
N ASP A 14 -0.17 3.48 -9.16
CA ASP A 14 -0.62 2.13 -9.50
C ASP A 14 -2.12 1.95 -9.22
N HIS A 15 -2.61 2.45 -8.07
CA HIS A 15 -4.03 2.48 -7.74
C HIS A 15 -4.81 3.39 -8.70
N TYR A 16 -4.22 4.53 -9.08
CA TYR A 16 -4.82 5.42 -10.08
C TYR A 16 -4.98 4.73 -11.43
N LEU A 17 -3.95 4.01 -11.92
CA LEU A 17 -4.04 3.25 -13.17
C LEU A 17 -5.08 2.12 -13.08
N ALA A 18 -5.12 1.39 -11.97
CA ALA A 18 -6.13 0.36 -11.73
C ALA A 18 -7.55 0.94 -11.74
N ALA A 19 -7.75 2.11 -11.11
CA ALA A 19 -9.04 2.82 -11.13
C ALA A 19 -9.49 3.21 -12.56
N LEU A 20 -8.56 3.57 -13.44
CA LEU A 20 -8.89 3.89 -14.85
C LEU A 20 -9.39 2.67 -15.63
N LEU A 21 -9.00 1.47 -15.23
CA LEU A 21 -9.46 0.21 -15.84
C LEU A 21 -10.81 -0.27 -15.28
N ALA A 22 -11.25 0.30 -14.16
CA ALA A 22 -12.54 -0.04 -13.55
C ALA A 22 -13.74 0.39 -14.41
N PRO A 23 -14.94 -0.18 -14.20
CA PRO A 23 -16.17 0.30 -14.82
C PRO A 23 -16.41 1.79 -14.53
N ARG A 24 -16.95 2.50 -15.51
CA ARG A 24 -17.04 3.96 -15.51
C ARG A 24 -17.69 4.55 -14.25
N GLU A 25 -18.72 3.87 -13.74
CA GLU A 25 -19.51 4.28 -12.57
C GLU A 25 -18.74 4.21 -11.24
N TYR A 26 -17.61 3.50 -11.20
CA TYR A 26 -16.78 3.36 -9.98
C TYR A 26 -15.46 4.14 -10.05
N ARG A 27 -15.08 4.62 -11.25
CA ARG A 27 -13.75 5.24 -11.44
C ARG A 27 -13.50 6.43 -10.53
N ALA A 28 -14.47 7.32 -10.40
CA ALA A 28 -14.33 8.51 -9.58
C ALA A 28 -14.12 8.16 -8.11
N ASP A 29 -14.83 7.14 -7.62
CA ASP A 29 -14.76 6.69 -6.23
C ASP A 29 -13.43 5.99 -5.94
N LEU A 30 -12.96 5.13 -6.87
CA LEU A 30 -11.66 4.48 -6.77
C LEU A 30 -10.49 5.47 -6.88
N ILE A 31 -10.62 6.53 -7.69
CA ILE A 31 -9.61 7.60 -7.75
C ILE A 31 -9.58 8.38 -6.43
N ALA A 32 -10.73 8.63 -5.79
CA ALA A 32 -10.80 9.27 -4.49
C ALA A 32 -10.15 8.39 -3.40
N LEU A 33 -10.44 7.08 -3.40
CA LEU A 33 -9.77 6.13 -2.52
C LEU A 33 -8.25 6.12 -2.78
N ALA A 34 -7.81 6.07 -4.04
CA ALA A 34 -6.39 6.11 -4.38
C ALA A 34 -5.71 7.40 -3.89
N ALA A 35 -6.38 8.55 -3.99
CA ALA A 35 -5.87 9.81 -3.46
C ALA A 35 -5.72 9.75 -1.94
N PHE A 36 -6.73 9.26 -1.22
CA PHE A 36 -6.65 9.04 0.22
C PHE A 36 -5.49 8.13 0.61
N LEU A 37 -5.39 6.94 -0.02
CA LEU A 37 -4.29 6.01 0.23
C LEU A 37 -2.91 6.66 -0.01
N GLY A 38 -2.78 7.44 -1.07
CA GLY A 38 -1.56 8.16 -1.39
C GLY A 38 -1.21 9.25 -0.36
N GLU A 39 -2.21 9.99 0.15
CA GLU A 39 -2.00 10.98 1.22
C GLU A 39 -1.51 10.32 2.51
N ILE A 40 -2.09 9.18 2.89
CA ILE A 40 -1.70 8.45 4.10
C ILE A 40 -0.31 7.80 3.91
N GLU A 41 -0.07 7.12 2.79
CA GLU A 41 1.20 6.42 2.52
C GLU A 41 2.40 7.37 2.49
N ARG A 42 2.21 8.61 2.07
CA ARG A 42 3.31 9.59 1.97
C ARG A 42 3.67 10.27 3.28
N ILE A 43 2.82 10.22 4.34
CA ILE A 43 3.08 10.92 5.60
C ILE A 43 4.47 10.58 6.17
N PRO A 44 4.87 9.30 6.31
CA PRO A 44 6.21 8.95 6.79
C PRO A 44 7.35 9.47 5.92
N LEU A 45 7.08 9.70 4.64
CA LEU A 45 8.08 10.21 3.68
C LEU A 45 8.24 11.74 3.75
N LEU A 46 7.26 12.45 4.32
CA LEU A 46 7.27 13.92 4.39
C LEU A 46 7.89 14.46 5.67
N VAL A 47 7.96 13.65 6.73
CA VAL A 47 8.36 14.10 8.06
C VAL A 47 9.67 13.44 8.50
N ASN A 48 10.55 14.21 9.11
CA ASN A 48 11.75 13.69 9.76
C ASN A 48 11.51 13.43 11.26
N ASP A 49 10.61 14.20 11.87
CA ASP A 49 10.24 14.09 13.28
C ASP A 49 8.98 13.23 13.43
N ALA A 50 9.04 12.22 14.30
CA ALA A 50 7.93 11.32 14.59
C ALA A 50 6.70 12.08 15.11
N ALA A 51 6.89 13.07 15.99
CA ALA A 51 5.79 13.84 16.55
C ALA A 51 4.99 14.62 15.48
N LEU A 52 5.67 15.17 14.46
CA LEU A 52 4.99 15.80 13.33
C LEU A 52 4.22 14.78 12.47
N GLY A 53 4.72 13.55 12.39
CA GLY A 53 4.03 12.44 11.73
C GLY A 53 2.76 12.06 12.48
N GLU A 54 2.86 11.89 13.79
CA GLU A 54 1.74 11.55 14.68
C GLU A 54 0.63 12.60 14.64
N ILE A 55 0.98 13.90 14.62
CA ILE A 55 0.00 14.99 14.46
C ILE A 55 -0.77 14.85 13.13
N ARG A 56 -0.09 14.50 12.04
CA ARG A 56 -0.76 14.30 10.74
C ARG A 56 -1.66 13.06 10.73
N ILE A 57 -1.22 11.97 11.34
CA ILE A 57 -2.03 10.76 11.51
C ILE A 57 -3.26 11.08 12.38
N ARG A 58 -3.05 11.78 13.50
CA ARG A 58 -4.13 12.19 14.40
C ARG A 58 -5.19 13.04 13.68
N TRP A 59 -4.76 13.99 12.86
CA TRP A 59 -5.69 14.79 12.05
C TRP A 59 -6.59 13.92 11.15
N TRP A 60 -6.03 12.87 10.51
CA TRP A 60 -6.81 11.96 9.69
C TRP A 60 -7.77 11.10 10.52
N LEU A 61 -7.35 10.67 11.72
CA LEU A 61 -8.23 9.90 12.63
C LEU A 61 -9.38 10.76 13.13
N ASP A 62 -9.11 11.98 13.61
CA ASP A 62 -10.14 12.94 14.05
C ASP A 62 -11.13 13.25 12.91
N TRP A 63 -10.62 13.43 11.69
CA TRP A 63 -11.47 13.62 10.52
C TRP A 63 -12.36 12.39 10.23
N LEU A 64 -11.84 11.16 10.39
CA LEU A 64 -12.64 9.93 10.21
C LEU A 64 -13.73 9.80 11.27
N GLU A 65 -13.46 10.18 12.52
CA GLU A 65 -14.48 10.21 13.59
C GLU A 65 -15.65 11.15 13.26
N GLU A 66 -15.37 12.24 12.54
CA GLU A 66 -16.35 13.25 12.16
C GLU A 66 -16.89 13.11 10.73
N VAL A 67 -16.54 12.03 10.02
CA VAL A 67 -16.79 11.87 8.57
C VAL A 67 -18.28 11.90 8.19
N ASP A 68 -19.16 11.52 9.09
CA ASP A 68 -20.62 11.58 8.89
C ASP A 68 -21.20 13.00 9.04
N GLY A 69 -20.41 13.94 9.59
CA GLY A 69 -20.74 15.35 9.68
C GLY A 69 -20.81 16.02 8.30
N GLN A 70 -21.52 17.16 8.23
CA GLN A 70 -21.68 17.92 7.00
C GLN A 70 -20.58 19.00 6.79
N GLY A 71 -19.58 19.05 7.69
CA GLY A 71 -18.49 20.00 7.64
C GLY A 71 -17.51 19.70 6.49
N ARG A 72 -16.86 20.75 5.95
CA ARG A 72 -15.71 20.61 5.07
C ARG A 72 -14.42 20.73 5.87
N SER A 73 -13.49 19.82 5.62
CA SER A 73 -12.20 19.82 6.30
C SER A 73 -11.21 20.85 5.74
N GLY A 74 -11.48 21.38 4.54
CA GLY A 74 -10.56 22.22 3.77
C GLY A 74 -9.49 21.43 3.03
N ASN A 75 -9.40 20.11 3.21
CA ASN A 75 -8.56 19.21 2.43
C ASN A 75 -9.38 18.62 1.28
N PRO A 76 -9.05 18.91 0.01
CA PRO A 76 -9.83 18.45 -1.14
C PRO A 76 -9.96 16.92 -1.25
N VAL A 77 -8.95 16.16 -0.79
CA VAL A 77 -8.97 14.69 -0.81
C VAL A 77 -9.94 14.18 0.26
N ALA A 78 -9.83 14.69 1.49
CA ALA A 78 -10.72 14.34 2.59
C ALA A 78 -12.18 14.67 2.25
N ASP A 79 -12.45 15.88 1.76
CA ASP A 79 -13.80 16.33 1.44
C ASP A 79 -14.48 15.46 0.37
N VAL A 80 -13.75 15.08 -0.69
CA VAL A 80 -14.30 14.21 -1.75
C VAL A 80 -14.41 12.77 -1.27
N PHE A 81 -13.46 12.29 -0.47
CA PHE A 81 -13.48 10.91 0.01
C PHE A 81 -14.57 10.68 1.08
N ALA A 82 -14.91 11.69 1.89
CA ALA A 82 -16.06 11.64 2.79
C ALA A 82 -17.37 11.30 2.05
N ASP A 83 -17.59 11.88 0.88
CA ASP A 83 -18.76 11.56 0.04
C ASP A 83 -18.72 10.10 -0.45
N VAL A 84 -17.53 9.55 -0.73
CA VAL A 84 -17.38 8.14 -1.11
C VAL A 84 -17.67 7.22 0.09
N ILE A 85 -17.12 7.52 1.27
CA ILE A 85 -17.36 6.74 2.50
C ILE A 85 -18.87 6.62 2.75
N ARG A 86 -19.58 7.74 2.78
CA ARG A 86 -21.05 7.78 3.00
C ARG A 86 -21.83 7.03 1.93
N ARG A 87 -21.55 7.30 0.65
CA ARG A 87 -22.26 6.69 -0.47
C ARG A 87 -22.02 5.18 -0.60
N ARG A 88 -20.78 4.73 -0.37
CA ARG A 88 -20.37 3.32 -0.46
C ARG A 88 -20.47 2.59 0.88
N ARG A 89 -20.78 3.30 1.97
CA ARG A 89 -20.84 2.75 3.33
C ARG A 89 -19.55 2.02 3.70
N LEU A 90 -18.41 2.68 3.45
CA LEU A 90 -17.12 2.10 3.79
C LEU A 90 -16.98 2.03 5.31
N PRO A 91 -16.43 0.93 5.87
CA PRO A 91 -16.24 0.80 7.31
C PRO A 91 -15.16 1.76 7.80
N VAL A 92 -15.57 2.70 8.66
CA VAL A 92 -14.69 3.75 9.20
C VAL A 92 -13.58 3.13 10.06
N GLU A 93 -13.90 2.07 10.79
CA GLU A 93 -12.93 1.34 11.61
C GLU A 93 -11.77 0.76 10.76
N LEU A 94 -12.08 0.21 9.59
CA LEU A 94 -11.05 -0.31 8.68
C LEU A 94 -10.16 0.80 8.12
N LEU A 95 -10.73 1.98 7.88
CA LEU A 95 -9.99 3.17 7.44
C LEU A 95 -9.11 3.70 8.58
N ALA A 96 -9.62 3.74 9.81
CA ALA A 96 -8.89 4.17 10.99
C ALA A 96 -7.70 3.25 11.27
N ASP A 97 -7.91 1.92 11.28
CA ASP A 97 -6.86 0.92 11.44
C ASP A 97 -5.74 1.07 10.39
N LEU A 98 -6.11 1.34 9.12
CA LEU A 98 -5.15 1.58 8.05
C LEU A 98 -4.34 2.84 8.29
N VAL A 99 -4.97 3.92 8.73
CA VAL A 99 -4.29 5.19 9.03
C VAL A 99 -3.37 5.03 10.24
N GLU A 100 -3.85 4.42 11.32
CA GLU A 100 -3.09 4.22 12.55
C GLU A 100 -1.87 3.32 12.33
N ALA A 101 -2.01 2.26 11.53
CA ALA A 101 -0.91 1.35 11.22
C ALA A 101 0.30 2.07 10.58
N ARG A 102 0.10 3.21 9.90
CA ARG A 102 1.20 3.99 9.32
C ARG A 102 2.05 4.72 10.35
N ALA A 103 1.56 4.91 11.59
CA ALA A 103 2.34 5.52 12.65
C ALA A 103 3.58 4.68 13.02
N PHE A 104 3.55 3.36 12.84
CA PHE A 104 4.71 2.50 13.05
C PHE A 104 5.92 2.90 12.20
N GLU A 105 5.70 3.45 11.00
CA GLU A 105 6.78 3.86 10.09
C GLU A 105 7.56 5.11 10.55
N PHE A 106 7.16 5.76 11.63
CA PHE A 106 7.89 6.90 12.20
C PHE A 106 9.04 6.48 13.11
N TYR A 107 9.06 5.23 13.56
CA TYR A 107 10.06 4.71 14.48
C TYR A 107 11.22 4.06 13.74
N ALA A 108 12.37 3.96 14.40
CA ALA A 108 13.59 3.40 13.81
C ALA A 108 13.42 1.91 13.46
N HIS A 109 12.78 1.14 14.34
CA HIS A 109 12.59 -0.30 14.22
C HIS A 109 11.14 -0.68 14.52
N PRO A 110 10.20 -0.46 13.56
CA PRO A 110 8.78 -0.65 13.82
C PRO A 110 8.34 -2.11 13.95
N PHE A 111 9.10 -3.05 13.41
CA PHE A 111 8.69 -4.46 13.35
C PHE A 111 9.72 -5.37 14.01
N ALA A 112 9.39 -5.89 15.20
CA ALA A 112 10.25 -6.82 15.94
C ALA A 112 10.38 -8.19 15.25
N ASP A 113 9.30 -8.65 14.61
CA ASP A 113 9.21 -9.98 14.03
C ASP A 113 8.33 -10.03 12.77
N LYS A 114 8.28 -11.19 12.11
CA LYS A 114 7.44 -11.40 10.92
C LYS A 114 5.94 -11.28 11.22
N PRO A 115 5.39 -11.79 12.34
CA PRO A 115 3.97 -11.59 12.65
C PRO A 115 3.57 -10.13 12.73
N SER A 116 4.35 -9.27 13.40
CA SER A 116 4.06 -7.82 13.46
C SER A 116 4.11 -7.13 12.10
N PHE A 117 5.06 -7.53 11.25
CA PHE A 117 5.11 -7.04 9.87
C PHE A 117 3.93 -7.53 9.03
N HIS A 118 3.50 -8.78 9.20
CA HIS A 118 2.32 -9.31 8.50
C HIS A 118 1.03 -8.63 8.95
N ASP A 119 0.88 -8.35 10.26
CA ASP A 119 -0.25 -7.57 10.78
C ASP A 119 -0.28 -6.16 10.16
N TYR A 120 0.88 -5.51 10.09
CA TYR A 120 1.00 -4.22 9.41
C TYR A 120 0.59 -4.31 7.93
N LEU A 121 1.04 -5.32 7.18
CA LEU A 121 0.64 -5.51 5.77
C LEU A 121 -0.86 -5.78 5.64
N TYR A 122 -1.44 -6.53 6.58
CA TYR A 122 -2.87 -6.83 6.63
C TYR A 122 -3.70 -5.56 6.85
N LYS A 123 -3.29 -4.70 7.79
CA LYS A 123 -3.93 -3.42 8.11
C LYS A 123 -3.71 -2.34 7.03
N THR A 124 -2.67 -2.44 6.22
CA THR A 124 -2.35 -1.43 5.18
C THR A 124 -2.66 -1.93 3.78
N GLY A 125 -1.78 -2.71 3.16
CA GLY A 125 -1.96 -3.23 1.80
C GLY A 125 -3.21 -4.09 1.66
N GLY A 126 -3.45 -5.00 2.62
CA GLY A 126 -4.63 -5.86 2.67
C GLY A 126 -5.93 -5.05 2.77
N ALA A 127 -5.97 -4.09 3.70
CA ALA A 127 -7.12 -3.19 3.85
C ALA A 127 -7.36 -2.34 2.61
N SER A 128 -6.31 -1.86 1.95
CA SER A 128 -6.42 -1.06 0.71
C SER A 128 -7.13 -1.83 -0.41
N ALA A 129 -6.78 -3.10 -0.62
CA ALA A 129 -7.42 -3.94 -1.64
C ALA A 129 -8.86 -4.27 -1.26
N LEU A 130 -9.14 -4.53 0.02
CA LEU A 130 -10.49 -4.77 0.51
C LEU A 130 -11.38 -3.53 0.35
N LEU A 131 -10.92 -2.35 0.75
CA LEU A 131 -11.64 -1.08 0.58
C LEU A 131 -11.98 -0.82 -0.90
N ALA A 132 -11.05 -1.11 -1.81
CA ALA A 132 -11.32 -1.00 -3.23
C ALA A 132 -12.43 -1.98 -3.70
N ALA A 133 -12.44 -3.21 -3.18
CA ALA A 133 -13.50 -4.19 -3.46
C ALA A 133 -14.86 -3.75 -2.90
N GLN A 134 -14.87 -3.12 -1.72
CA GLN A 134 -16.09 -2.56 -1.12
C GLN A 134 -16.63 -1.36 -1.91
N VAL A 135 -15.75 -0.48 -2.42
CA VAL A 135 -16.15 0.61 -3.35
C VAL A 135 -16.89 0.04 -4.56
N LEU A 136 -16.47 -1.12 -5.05
CA LEU A 136 -17.10 -1.82 -6.17
C LEU A 136 -18.41 -2.54 -5.79
N GLY A 137 -18.76 -2.61 -4.51
CA GLY A 137 -19.93 -3.37 -4.01
C GLY A 137 -19.79 -4.87 -4.24
N ARG A 138 -18.57 -5.40 -4.31
CA ARG A 138 -18.24 -6.78 -4.66
C ARG A 138 -17.53 -7.57 -3.55
N CYS A 139 -17.51 -7.03 -2.35
CA CYS A 139 -17.02 -7.72 -1.17
C CYS A 139 -18.08 -7.61 -0.09
N GLN A 140 -18.78 -8.72 0.16
CA GLN A 140 -19.54 -8.89 1.40
C GLN A 140 -18.55 -9.39 2.45
N ALA A 141 -18.72 -8.96 3.69
CA ALA A 141 -17.78 -9.20 4.80
C ALA A 141 -17.61 -10.68 5.21
N ASP A 142 -18.18 -11.61 4.46
CA ASP A 142 -18.23 -13.03 4.84
C ASP A 142 -17.67 -13.90 3.73
N GLY A 143 -16.34 -14.16 3.73
CA GLY A 143 -15.84 -15.30 2.99
C GLY A 143 -14.58 -15.12 2.16
N ASP A 144 -14.30 -16.17 1.39
CA ASP A 144 -13.17 -16.42 0.50
C ASP A 144 -12.74 -15.22 -0.37
N GLY A 145 -13.67 -14.35 -0.76
CA GLY A 145 -13.39 -13.13 -1.54
C GLY A 145 -12.61 -12.08 -0.75
N GLU A 146 -12.87 -11.89 0.54
CA GLU A 146 -12.13 -10.98 1.40
C GLU A 146 -10.69 -11.45 1.58
N ASP A 147 -10.49 -12.74 1.93
CA ASP A 147 -9.17 -13.31 2.12
C ASP A 147 -8.31 -13.21 0.86
N LYS A 148 -8.90 -13.47 -0.31
CA LYS A 148 -8.25 -13.32 -1.61
C LYS A 148 -7.80 -11.87 -1.84
N MET A 149 -8.69 -10.90 -1.61
CA MET A 149 -8.36 -9.48 -1.80
C MET A 149 -7.29 -9.01 -0.81
N ARG A 150 -7.39 -9.39 0.45
CA ARG A 150 -6.38 -9.06 1.47
C ARG A 150 -5.01 -9.68 1.14
N ALA A 151 -4.97 -10.94 0.73
CA ALA A 151 -3.72 -11.60 0.36
C ALA A 151 -3.03 -10.89 -0.83
N LEU A 152 -3.80 -10.49 -1.85
CA LEU A 152 -3.29 -9.69 -2.97
C LEU A 152 -2.74 -8.35 -2.52
N GLY A 153 -3.47 -7.66 -1.65
CA GLY A 153 -3.05 -6.38 -1.08
C GLY A 153 -1.80 -6.49 -0.21
N CYS A 154 -1.69 -7.54 0.61
CA CYS A 154 -0.48 -7.81 1.42
C CYS A 154 0.76 -8.06 0.55
N ALA A 155 0.63 -8.87 -0.51
CA ALA A 155 1.74 -9.13 -1.43
C ALA A 155 2.22 -7.84 -2.12
N TYR A 156 1.28 -7.02 -2.61
CA TYR A 156 1.60 -5.72 -3.19
C TYR A 156 2.22 -4.77 -2.16
N GLY A 157 1.65 -4.70 -0.95
CA GLY A 157 2.16 -3.87 0.15
C GLY A 157 3.59 -4.22 0.55
N ALA A 158 3.95 -5.50 0.57
CA ALA A 158 5.31 -5.96 0.86
C ALA A 158 6.32 -5.45 -0.19
N ALA A 159 6.00 -5.54 -1.48
CA ALA A 159 6.85 -5.00 -2.55
C ALA A 159 6.94 -3.46 -2.46
N ARG A 160 5.83 -2.77 -2.16
CA ARG A 160 5.82 -1.32 -1.96
C ARG A 160 6.69 -0.88 -0.79
N GLN A 161 6.71 -1.65 0.30
CA GLN A 161 7.56 -1.35 1.45
C GLN A 161 9.05 -1.44 1.09
N LEU A 162 9.43 -2.45 0.31
CA LEU A 162 10.80 -2.60 -0.21
C LEU A 162 11.21 -1.45 -1.14
N LEU A 163 10.29 -0.99 -2.01
CA LEU A 163 10.54 0.16 -2.90
C LEU A 163 10.76 1.47 -2.14
N ARG A 164 10.14 1.62 -0.97
CA ARG A 164 10.24 2.81 -0.11
C ARG A 164 11.43 2.77 0.84
N LEU A 165 12.02 1.58 1.05
CA LEU A 165 13.09 1.33 2.02
C LEU A 165 14.26 2.31 1.90
N PRO A 166 14.83 2.61 0.70
CA PRO A 166 15.96 3.54 0.59
C PRO A 166 15.63 4.91 1.15
N HIS A 167 14.44 5.39 0.87
CA HIS A 167 13.98 6.70 1.31
C HIS A 167 13.72 6.76 2.83
N LEU A 168 13.21 5.69 3.43
CA LEU A 168 13.01 5.60 4.87
C LEU A 168 14.33 5.37 5.60
N ALA A 169 15.21 4.54 5.05
CA ALA A 169 16.55 4.30 5.58
C ALA A 169 17.40 5.58 5.62
N SER A 170 17.29 6.46 4.61
CA SER A 170 17.97 7.77 4.61
C SER A 170 17.50 8.70 5.76
N ARG A 171 16.40 8.37 6.43
CA ARG A 171 15.84 9.04 7.60
C ARG A 171 16.07 8.28 8.90
N GLY A 172 16.96 7.30 8.91
CA GLY A 172 17.23 6.45 10.06
C GLY A 172 16.14 5.46 10.43
N ARG A 173 15.26 5.08 9.46
CA ARG A 173 14.12 4.19 9.70
C ARG A 173 14.27 2.89 8.93
N TRP A 174 14.37 1.79 9.66
CA TRP A 174 14.43 0.45 9.08
C TRP A 174 13.05 -0.21 9.16
N THR A 175 12.28 -0.14 8.09
CA THR A 175 10.88 -0.59 8.04
C THR A 175 10.70 -2.02 7.49
N LEU A 176 11.70 -2.86 7.66
CA LEU A 176 11.62 -4.31 7.51
C LEU A 176 11.77 -4.97 8.87
N THR A 177 11.49 -6.26 8.94
CA THR A 177 11.69 -7.02 10.18
C THR A 177 13.16 -7.03 10.59
N SER A 178 13.45 -6.78 11.87
CA SER A 178 14.81 -6.77 12.40
C SER A 178 15.38 -8.19 12.57
N GLY A 179 14.51 -9.20 12.82
CA GLY A 179 14.94 -10.55 13.16
C GLY A 179 15.79 -10.57 14.44
N GLU A 180 16.79 -11.46 14.49
CA GLU A 180 17.70 -11.57 15.64
C GLU A 180 18.75 -10.43 15.70
N VAL A 181 18.98 -9.73 14.60
CA VAL A 181 19.97 -8.66 14.50
C VAL A 181 19.32 -7.42 13.92
N GLU A 182 19.28 -6.35 14.72
CA GLU A 182 18.79 -5.04 14.30
C GLU A 182 19.73 -4.42 13.25
N VAL A 183 19.12 -3.68 12.30
CA VAL A 183 19.85 -2.89 11.31
C VAL A 183 19.80 -1.43 11.75
N GLU A 184 20.96 -0.85 12.00
CA GLU A 184 21.08 0.56 12.31
C GLU A 184 21.09 1.39 11.02
N ALA A 185 19.92 1.91 10.64
CA ALA A 185 19.75 2.63 9.37
C ALA A 185 20.63 3.89 9.26
N SER A 186 20.98 4.52 10.39
CA SER A 186 21.88 5.67 10.44
C SER A 186 23.35 5.31 10.13
N ALA A 187 23.71 4.04 10.26
CA ALA A 187 25.07 3.53 10.09
C ALA A 187 25.28 2.77 8.77
N LEU A 188 24.35 2.83 7.82
CA LEU A 188 24.41 2.10 6.53
C LEU A 188 25.59 2.44 5.62
N LEU A 189 26.33 3.51 5.94
CA LEU A 189 27.59 3.85 5.27
C LEU A 189 28.76 2.97 5.74
N HIS A 190 28.65 2.29 6.88
CA HIS A 190 29.64 1.34 7.37
C HIS A 190 29.40 -0.03 6.73
N GLN A 191 30.47 -0.65 6.22
CA GLN A 191 30.39 -1.91 5.45
C GLN A 191 29.67 -3.03 6.22
N ALA A 192 29.99 -3.25 7.49
CA ALA A 192 29.37 -4.32 8.29
C ALA A 192 27.86 -4.14 8.45
N GLU A 193 27.38 -2.89 8.61
CA GLU A 193 25.97 -2.58 8.71
C GLU A 193 25.28 -2.74 7.35
N ARG A 194 25.97 -2.36 6.28
CA ARG A 194 25.48 -2.55 4.92
C ARG A 194 25.25 -4.03 4.59
N GLU A 195 26.21 -4.89 4.92
CA GLU A 195 26.10 -6.34 4.71
C GLU A 195 24.89 -6.95 5.47
N ARG A 196 24.64 -6.48 6.71
CA ARG A 196 23.45 -6.86 7.48
C ARG A 196 22.16 -6.41 6.80
N ALA A 197 22.13 -5.15 6.37
CA ALA A 197 20.99 -4.58 5.67
C ALA A 197 20.68 -5.33 4.36
N ASP A 198 21.71 -5.66 3.59
CA ASP A 198 21.59 -6.43 2.34
C ASP A 198 21.01 -7.82 2.59
N ALA A 199 21.48 -8.51 3.64
CA ALA A 199 20.93 -9.81 4.04
C ALA A 199 19.45 -9.71 4.43
N ARG A 200 19.07 -8.73 5.27
CA ARG A 200 17.69 -8.53 5.69
C ARG A 200 16.78 -8.11 4.55
N ARG A 201 17.26 -7.26 3.67
CA ARG A 201 16.53 -6.88 2.45
C ARG A 201 16.28 -8.10 1.55
N SER A 202 17.28 -8.96 1.38
CA SER A 202 17.15 -10.21 0.60
C SER A 202 16.11 -11.15 1.22
N GLU A 203 16.12 -11.33 2.55
CA GLU A 203 15.10 -12.10 3.26
C GLU A 203 13.68 -11.51 3.06
N ALA A 204 13.55 -10.18 3.09
CA ALA A 204 12.27 -9.51 2.87
C ALA A 204 11.77 -9.66 1.43
N ILE A 205 12.67 -9.67 0.43
CA ILE A 205 12.30 -9.97 -0.97
C ILE A 205 11.79 -11.41 -1.08
N VAL A 206 12.47 -12.38 -0.47
CA VAL A 206 12.00 -13.78 -0.44
C VAL A 206 10.63 -13.89 0.23
N GLU A 207 10.41 -13.16 1.32
CA GLU A 207 9.10 -13.15 2.00
C GLU A 207 8.00 -12.53 1.10
N ALA A 208 8.30 -11.44 0.40
CA ALA A 208 7.35 -10.84 -0.54
C ALA A 208 6.99 -11.80 -1.70
N TRP A 209 7.93 -12.58 -2.20
CA TRP A 209 7.66 -13.67 -3.16
C TRP A 209 6.74 -14.75 -2.58
N ARG A 210 6.93 -15.12 -1.31
CA ARG A 210 6.04 -16.09 -0.63
C ARG A 210 4.62 -15.55 -0.49
N LEU A 211 4.48 -14.28 -0.13
CA LEU A 211 3.18 -13.62 -0.04
C LEU A 211 2.48 -13.57 -1.42
N LEU A 212 3.22 -13.26 -2.48
CA LEU A 212 2.68 -13.29 -3.85
C LEU A 212 2.25 -14.69 -4.26
N LYS A 213 3.06 -15.71 -3.96
CA LYS A 213 2.69 -17.10 -4.24
C LYS A 213 1.43 -17.49 -3.48
N LYS A 214 1.37 -17.20 -2.16
CA LYS A 214 0.17 -17.46 -1.33
C LYS A 214 -1.07 -16.78 -1.91
N ALA A 215 -0.95 -15.52 -2.34
CA ALA A 215 -2.07 -14.79 -2.93
C ALA A 215 -2.53 -15.41 -4.25
N ARG A 216 -1.60 -15.89 -5.10
CA ARG A 216 -1.91 -16.61 -6.35
C ARG A 216 -2.57 -17.96 -6.10
N ASP A 217 -2.08 -18.70 -5.12
CA ASP A 217 -2.64 -20.01 -4.74
C ASP A 217 -4.08 -19.86 -4.20
N LEU A 218 -4.32 -18.84 -3.33
CA LEU A 218 -5.66 -18.51 -2.83
C LEU A 218 -6.60 -18.04 -3.94
N LEU A 219 -6.11 -17.23 -4.88
CA LEU A 219 -6.90 -16.74 -6.00
C LEU A 219 -7.38 -17.91 -6.89
N GLY A 220 -6.50 -18.90 -7.14
CA GLY A 220 -6.82 -20.11 -7.86
C GLY A 220 -7.44 -19.84 -9.25
N GLN A 221 -8.49 -20.59 -9.57
CA GLN A 221 -9.26 -20.41 -10.80
C GLN A 221 -10.52 -19.55 -10.59
N ASP A 222 -11.00 -19.48 -9.36
CA ASP A 222 -12.17 -18.69 -8.98
C ASP A 222 -11.74 -17.26 -8.61
N VAL A 223 -11.58 -16.44 -9.65
CA VAL A 223 -11.12 -15.06 -9.54
C VAL A 223 -12.30 -14.14 -9.23
N PRO A 224 -12.29 -13.45 -8.07
CA PRO A 224 -13.37 -12.53 -7.71
C PRO A 224 -13.57 -11.44 -8.78
N ASP A 225 -14.82 -11.08 -9.05
CA ASP A 225 -15.15 -9.96 -9.94
C ASP A 225 -14.46 -8.66 -9.52
N ALA A 226 -14.35 -8.43 -8.20
CA ALA A 226 -13.65 -7.28 -7.64
C ALA A 226 -12.22 -7.14 -8.18
N PHE A 227 -11.48 -8.26 -8.35
CA PHE A 227 -10.15 -8.24 -8.94
C PHE A 227 -10.20 -7.70 -10.38
N ARG A 228 -11.07 -8.27 -11.23
CA ARG A 228 -11.19 -7.86 -12.64
C ARG A 228 -11.71 -6.43 -12.80
N MET A 229 -12.48 -5.95 -11.83
CA MET A 229 -13.03 -4.60 -11.82
C MET A 229 -12.05 -3.53 -11.29
N GLY A 230 -10.88 -3.92 -10.80
CA GLY A 230 -9.84 -2.97 -10.43
C GLY A 230 -9.25 -3.11 -9.02
N ALA A 231 -9.98 -3.71 -8.06
CA ALA A 231 -9.58 -3.68 -6.66
C ALA A 231 -8.24 -4.39 -6.36
N GLY A 232 -8.02 -5.56 -6.95
CA GLY A 232 -6.79 -6.34 -6.75
C GLY A 232 -5.73 -6.14 -7.83
N LEU A 233 -5.99 -5.34 -8.85
CA LEU A 233 -5.07 -5.18 -9.99
C LEU A 233 -3.66 -4.69 -9.60
N PRO A 234 -3.46 -3.81 -8.62
CA PRO A 234 -2.11 -3.41 -8.21
C PRO A 234 -1.21 -4.60 -7.87
N ALA A 235 -1.77 -5.73 -7.38
CA ALA A 235 -1.01 -6.95 -7.10
C ALA A 235 -0.32 -7.55 -8.36
N ALA A 236 -0.80 -7.25 -9.57
CA ALA A 236 -0.13 -7.66 -10.82
C ALA A 236 1.22 -6.98 -11.05
N LEU A 237 1.51 -5.92 -10.29
CA LEU A 237 2.79 -5.21 -10.32
C LEU A 237 3.79 -5.74 -9.30
N THR A 238 3.37 -6.61 -8.38
CA THR A 238 4.24 -7.18 -7.34
C THR A 238 5.44 -7.91 -7.96
N GLU A 239 5.19 -8.86 -8.86
CA GLU A 239 6.26 -9.61 -9.54
C GLU A 239 7.26 -8.70 -10.28
N PRO A 240 6.83 -7.79 -11.17
CA PRO A 240 7.79 -6.91 -11.85
C PRO A 240 8.53 -5.98 -10.90
N TYR A 241 7.96 -5.57 -9.76
CA TYR A 241 8.68 -4.81 -8.74
C TYR A 241 9.73 -5.66 -8.03
N LEU A 242 9.41 -6.91 -7.65
CA LEU A 242 10.36 -7.81 -7.01
C LEU A 242 11.54 -8.11 -7.94
N LEU A 243 11.27 -8.36 -9.23
CA LEU A 243 12.33 -8.54 -10.22
C LEU A 243 13.21 -7.30 -10.38
N ALA A 244 12.63 -6.09 -10.35
CA ALA A 244 13.40 -4.86 -10.40
C ALA A 244 14.27 -4.66 -9.14
N LEU A 245 13.72 -5.01 -7.96
CA LEU A 245 14.45 -4.97 -6.70
C LEU A 245 15.63 -5.95 -6.65
N GLU A 246 15.49 -7.14 -7.22
CA GLU A 246 16.56 -8.15 -7.32
C GLU A 246 17.69 -7.73 -8.28
N GLN A 247 17.38 -6.91 -9.27
CA GLN A 247 18.34 -6.43 -10.27
C GLN A 247 19.15 -5.20 -9.84
N GLN A 248 18.80 -4.58 -8.70
CA GLN A 248 19.55 -3.43 -8.18
C GLN A 248 20.94 -3.86 -7.67
N GLU A 249 21.98 -3.21 -8.15
CA GLU A 249 23.35 -3.38 -7.64
C GLU A 249 23.53 -2.60 -6.32
N ASP A 250 23.03 -1.37 -6.28
CA ASP A 250 23.06 -0.52 -5.08
C ASP A 250 21.66 0.07 -4.77
N TRP A 251 20.94 -0.61 -3.89
CA TRP A 251 19.57 -0.22 -3.53
C TRP A 251 19.46 1.09 -2.73
N LEU A 252 20.57 1.62 -2.15
CA LEU A 252 20.55 2.91 -1.47
C LEU A 252 20.55 4.10 -2.44
N THR A 253 21.18 3.94 -3.59
CA THR A 253 21.37 5.02 -4.59
C THR A 253 20.51 4.83 -5.83
N GLU A 254 20.12 3.59 -6.13
CA GLU A 254 19.32 3.26 -7.30
C GLU A 254 17.84 3.10 -6.92
N ALA A 255 16.96 3.70 -7.71
CA ALA A 255 15.52 3.49 -7.55
C ALA A 255 15.07 2.28 -8.38
N ALA A 256 14.54 1.24 -7.70
CA ALA A 256 13.84 0.17 -8.42
C ALA A 256 12.50 0.71 -8.94
N ASP A 257 12.34 0.67 -10.24
CA ASP A 257 11.08 1.07 -10.88
C ASP A 257 10.82 0.25 -12.14
N ILE A 258 9.60 0.30 -12.63
CA ILE A 258 9.15 -0.32 -13.86
C ILE A 258 8.57 0.73 -14.82
N ALA A 259 8.90 0.60 -16.10
CA ALA A 259 8.45 1.55 -17.11
C ALA A 259 6.91 1.73 -17.08
N PRO A 260 6.41 2.96 -17.24
CA PRO A 260 4.96 3.25 -17.18
C PRO A 260 4.12 2.39 -18.13
N LEU A 261 4.60 2.14 -19.35
CA LEU A 261 3.92 1.29 -20.32
C LEU A 261 3.84 -0.17 -19.86
N LYS A 262 4.89 -0.69 -19.18
CA LYS A 262 4.90 -2.04 -18.60
C LYS A 262 3.87 -2.14 -17.49
N ARG A 263 3.67 -1.10 -16.65
CA ARG A 263 2.61 -1.05 -15.64
C ARG A 263 1.22 -1.17 -16.27
N VAL A 264 0.92 -0.30 -17.23
CA VAL A 264 -0.39 -0.30 -17.92
C VAL A 264 -0.66 -1.67 -18.56
N TRP A 265 0.33 -2.22 -19.26
CA TRP A 265 0.20 -3.52 -19.92
C TRP A 265 -0.05 -4.67 -18.92
N ARG A 266 0.71 -4.68 -17.78
CA ARG A 266 0.54 -5.70 -16.73
C ARG A 266 -0.85 -5.63 -16.09
N LEU A 267 -1.31 -4.45 -15.74
CA LEU A 267 -2.65 -4.25 -15.16
C LEU A 267 -3.75 -4.67 -16.14
N TRP A 268 -3.65 -4.25 -17.39
CA TRP A 268 -4.60 -4.63 -18.44
C TRP A 268 -4.61 -6.16 -18.68
N ARG A 269 -3.43 -6.78 -18.76
CA ARG A 269 -3.33 -8.23 -18.92
C ARG A 269 -3.94 -8.95 -17.72
N ALA A 270 -3.64 -8.55 -16.50
CA ALA A 270 -4.18 -9.14 -15.28
C ALA A 270 -5.71 -9.04 -15.23
N GLN A 271 -6.25 -7.89 -15.61
CA GLN A 271 -7.71 -7.70 -15.74
C GLN A 271 -8.34 -8.73 -16.69
N ARG A 272 -7.72 -8.97 -17.85
CA ARG A 272 -8.22 -9.89 -18.87
C ARG A 272 -8.09 -11.36 -18.45
N THR A 273 -6.94 -11.71 -17.89
CA THR A 273 -6.62 -13.11 -17.58
C THR A 273 -7.08 -13.54 -16.19
N GLY A 274 -7.33 -12.59 -15.28
CA GLY A 274 -7.56 -12.87 -13.86
C GLY A 274 -6.30 -13.33 -13.11
N ARG A 275 -5.10 -13.08 -13.64
CA ARG A 275 -3.84 -13.52 -13.05
C ARG A 275 -2.96 -12.32 -12.72
N PRO A 276 -2.64 -12.10 -11.43
CA PRO A 276 -1.73 -11.06 -10.98
C PRO A 276 -0.27 -11.40 -11.28
#